data_bccdeee97da28e4f9292ab40075411f5
#
_entry.id   bccdeee97da28e4f9292ab40075411f5
#
_cell.length_a   1.000
_cell.length_b   1.000
_cell.length_c   1.000
_cell.angle_alpha   90.00
_cell.angle_beta   90.00
_cell.angle_gamma   90.00
#
_symmetry.space_group_name_H-M   'P 1'
#
loop_
_entity.id
_entity.type
_entity.pdbx_description
1 polymer ?
#
loop_
_entity_poly.entity_id
_entity_poly.type
_entity_poly.pdbx_seq_one_letter_code
_entity_poly.pdbx_strand_id
1 'polypeptide(L)'
;MQQRKTKVNASEETIKIGPLGIRFLLTGDDSNGSVSMFEVLVPVGQKLAAPAHKNDAYEEVLYGIEGVLTWTVDGTSIEVGPGQALCIPRGAVHRFDNLGTRM
;
A
#
# COMPACT_ATOMS: atom_id res chain seq x y z
N MET A 1 -8.50 -32.15 -6.57
CA MET A 1 -8.41 -31.45 -5.28
C MET A 1 -7.35 -30.39 -5.35
N GLN A 2 -7.69 -29.19 -4.98
CA GLN A 2 -6.73 -28.08 -4.99
C GLN A 2 -5.83 -28.15 -3.77
N GLN A 3 -4.54 -28.07 -3.98
CA GLN A 3 -3.58 -28.11 -2.90
C GLN A 3 -3.50 -26.74 -2.21
N ARG A 4 -3.52 -26.74 -0.88
CA ARG A 4 -3.33 -25.53 -0.11
C ARG A 4 -1.88 -25.07 -0.19
N LYS A 5 -1.70 -23.77 -0.29
CA LYS A 5 -0.37 -23.18 -0.20
C LYS A 5 -0.19 -22.54 1.18
N THR A 6 0.91 -22.90 1.81
CA THR A 6 1.38 -22.21 3.00
C THR A 6 2.80 -21.76 2.71
N LYS A 7 3.03 -20.44 2.77
CA LYS A 7 4.32 -19.92 2.35
C LYS A 7 4.74 -18.75 3.22
N VAL A 8 6.00 -18.77 3.60
CA VAL A 8 6.66 -17.62 4.22
C VAL A 8 7.61 -17.05 3.17
N ASN A 9 7.45 -15.77 2.89
CA ASN A 9 8.32 -15.08 1.95
C ASN A 9 8.82 -13.80 2.58
N ALA A 10 10.13 -13.59 2.52
CA ALA A 10 10.76 -12.39 3.04
C ALA A 10 11.78 -11.90 2.01
N SER A 11 11.30 -11.09 1.05
CA SER A 11 12.19 -10.44 0.12
C SER A 11 12.95 -9.33 0.82
N GLU A 12 14.27 -9.32 0.69
CA GLU A 12 15.10 -8.23 1.20
C GLU A 12 15.30 -7.15 0.14
N GLU A 13 14.89 -7.41 -1.09
CA GLU A 13 15.09 -6.50 -2.18
C GLU A 13 14.05 -5.40 -2.17
N THR A 14 14.53 -4.14 -2.21
CA THR A 14 13.66 -2.96 -2.34
C THR A 14 13.79 -2.41 -3.76
N ILE A 15 12.67 -2.28 -4.43
CA ILE A 15 12.60 -1.71 -5.78
C ILE A 15 12.25 -0.24 -5.65
N LYS A 16 12.95 0.61 -6.41
CA LYS A 16 12.65 2.03 -6.47
C LYS A 16 11.73 2.34 -7.63
N ILE A 17 10.63 3.03 -7.35
CA ILE A 17 9.70 3.54 -8.36
C ILE A 17 9.52 5.02 -8.09
N GLY A 18 10.19 5.89 -8.87
CA GLY A 18 10.27 7.30 -8.56
C GLY A 18 10.87 7.50 -7.17
N PRO A 19 10.24 8.28 -6.27
CA PRO A 19 10.71 8.46 -4.91
C PRO A 19 10.35 7.30 -3.97
N LEU A 20 9.54 6.36 -4.42
CA LEU A 20 9.04 5.27 -3.57
C LEU A 20 10.00 4.10 -3.50
N GLY A 21 10.14 3.51 -2.30
CA GLY A 21 10.76 2.20 -2.13
C GLY A 21 9.66 1.17 -1.93
N ILE A 22 9.68 0.08 -2.69
CA ILE A 22 8.66 -0.96 -2.61
C ILE A 22 9.35 -2.31 -2.38
N ARG A 23 8.88 -3.03 -1.36
CA ARG A 23 9.35 -4.37 -1.07
C ARG A 23 8.16 -5.32 -1.11
N PHE A 24 8.19 -6.27 -2.04
CA PHE A 24 7.13 -7.25 -2.18
C PHE A 24 7.30 -8.38 -1.16
N LEU A 25 6.25 -8.68 -0.43
CA LEU A 25 6.22 -9.73 0.59
C LEU A 25 5.49 -10.97 0.09
N LEU A 26 4.32 -10.80 -0.48
CA LEU A 26 3.54 -11.88 -1.07
C LEU A 26 3.01 -11.42 -2.42
N THR A 27 3.10 -12.30 -3.40
CA THR A 27 2.54 -12.06 -4.74
C THR A 27 1.32 -12.93 -4.97
N GLY A 28 0.63 -12.72 -6.09
CA GLY A 28 -0.47 -13.57 -6.48
C GLY A 28 -0.08 -15.05 -6.59
N ASP A 29 1.16 -15.34 -6.98
CA ASP A 29 1.66 -16.70 -7.07
C ASP A 29 1.74 -17.40 -5.71
N ASP A 30 1.96 -16.65 -4.64
CA ASP A 30 2.07 -17.18 -3.29
C ASP A 30 0.71 -17.56 -2.69
N SER A 31 -0.38 -17.05 -3.26
CA SER A 31 -1.72 -17.18 -2.69
C SER A 31 -2.77 -17.67 -3.69
N ASN A 32 -2.36 -18.24 -4.82
CA ASN A 32 -3.27 -18.62 -5.91
C ASN A 32 -4.11 -17.43 -6.41
N GLY A 33 -3.52 -16.25 -6.43
CA GLY A 33 -4.15 -15.05 -6.95
C GLY A 33 -5.09 -14.33 -5.98
N SER A 34 -5.20 -14.78 -4.72
CA SER A 34 -6.17 -14.20 -3.79
C SER A 34 -5.63 -13.01 -3.00
N VAL A 35 -4.33 -12.96 -2.74
CA VAL A 35 -3.71 -11.91 -1.91
C VAL A 35 -2.36 -11.51 -2.49
N SER A 36 -2.07 -10.22 -2.46
CA SER A 36 -0.71 -9.74 -2.60
C SER A 36 -0.42 -8.76 -1.46
N MET A 37 0.83 -8.70 -1.03
CA MET A 37 1.23 -7.84 0.08
C MET A 37 2.59 -7.24 -0.20
N PHE A 38 2.73 -5.96 0.06
CA PHE A 38 4.02 -5.28 -0.10
C PHE A 38 4.13 -4.13 0.90
N GLU A 39 5.37 -3.75 1.17
CA GLU A 39 5.66 -2.56 1.96
C GLU A 39 6.01 -1.41 1.02
N VAL A 40 5.60 -0.21 1.39
CA VAL A 40 5.92 1.01 0.65
C VAL A 40 6.60 1.98 1.60
N LEU A 41 7.77 2.49 1.18
CA LEU A 41 8.47 3.55 1.88
C LEU A 41 8.28 4.84 1.09
N VAL A 42 7.67 5.83 1.74
CA VAL A 42 7.38 7.13 1.13
C VAL A 42 8.23 8.19 1.84
N PRO A 43 9.21 8.80 1.19
CA PRO A 43 10.02 9.84 1.82
C PRO A 43 9.17 11.02 2.28
N VAL A 44 9.61 11.69 3.35
CA VAL A 44 8.92 12.88 3.86
C VAL A 44 8.92 14.01 2.83
N GLY A 45 7.89 14.84 2.90
CA GLY A 45 7.77 15.97 2.02
C GLY A 45 7.39 15.64 0.59
N GLN A 46 7.10 14.37 0.29
CA GLN A 46 6.74 13.98 -1.07
C GLN A 46 5.24 14.14 -1.31
N LYS A 47 4.94 15.03 -2.24
CA LYS A 47 3.63 15.08 -2.85
C LYS A 47 3.73 14.32 -4.15
N LEU A 48 3.09 13.18 -4.23
CA LEU A 48 3.26 12.29 -5.36
C LEU A 48 2.54 12.80 -6.58
N ALA A 49 3.25 12.80 -7.71
CA ALA A 49 2.69 13.22 -8.99
C ALA A 49 1.76 12.17 -9.60
N ALA A 50 1.72 10.96 -9.05
CA ALA A 50 0.87 9.90 -9.57
C ALA A 50 -0.59 10.31 -9.49
N PRO A 51 -1.38 10.12 -10.56
CA PRO A 51 -2.79 10.44 -10.52
C PRO A 51 -3.54 9.51 -9.57
N ALA A 52 -4.66 9.97 -9.06
CA ALA A 52 -5.55 9.13 -8.29
C ALA A 52 -6.03 7.96 -9.15
N HIS A 53 -6.22 6.80 -8.54
CA HIS A 53 -6.65 5.60 -9.24
C HIS A 53 -7.68 4.84 -8.42
N LYS A 54 -8.27 3.83 -9.02
CA LYS A 54 -9.25 2.98 -8.33
C LYS A 54 -9.09 1.53 -8.75
N ASN A 55 -9.53 0.64 -7.87
CA ASN A 55 -9.62 -0.79 -8.14
C ASN A 55 -11.09 -1.22 -8.02
N ASP A 56 -11.64 -1.79 -9.07
CA ASP A 56 -13.04 -2.23 -9.08
C ASP A 56 -13.20 -3.70 -8.67
N ALA A 57 -12.10 -4.44 -8.60
CA ALA A 57 -12.11 -5.88 -8.39
C ALA A 57 -11.84 -6.32 -6.95
N TYR A 58 -11.22 -5.45 -6.14
CA TYR A 58 -10.82 -5.81 -4.77
C TYR A 58 -10.71 -4.57 -3.88
N GLU A 59 -10.77 -4.79 -2.58
CA GLU A 59 -10.46 -3.78 -1.57
C GLU A 59 -8.96 -3.72 -1.36
N GLU A 60 -8.46 -2.55 -0.97
CA GLU A 60 -7.09 -2.35 -0.57
C GLU A 60 -7.03 -2.05 0.91
N VAL A 61 -6.20 -2.79 1.64
CA VAL A 61 -6.01 -2.58 3.08
C VAL A 61 -4.57 -2.15 3.30
N LEU A 62 -4.40 -1.11 4.10
CA LEU A 62 -3.07 -0.65 4.47
C LEU A 62 -2.94 -0.49 5.97
N TYR A 63 -1.73 -0.63 6.45
CA TYR A 63 -1.40 -0.54 7.86
C TYR A 63 -0.17 0.36 8.04
N GLY A 64 -0.28 1.37 8.90
CA GLY A 64 0.82 2.29 9.16
C GLY A 64 1.84 1.68 10.10
N ILE A 65 3.12 1.79 9.74
CA ILE A 65 4.24 1.30 10.56
C ILE A 65 4.98 2.47 11.17
N GLU A 66 5.41 3.43 10.35
CA GLU A 66 6.13 4.62 10.80
C GLU A 66 5.62 5.85 10.07
N GLY A 67 5.66 6.99 10.76
CA GLY A 67 5.26 8.26 10.19
C GLY A 67 3.77 8.34 9.90
N VAL A 68 3.38 9.38 9.18
CA VAL A 68 1.98 9.62 8.84
C VAL A 68 1.86 9.87 7.35
N LEU A 69 0.99 9.13 6.69
CA LEU A 69 0.63 9.38 5.30
C LEU A 69 -0.75 10.02 5.24
N THR A 70 -0.92 10.94 4.31
CA THR A 70 -2.21 11.53 4.02
C THR A 70 -2.80 10.83 2.81
N TRP A 71 -3.92 10.17 3.00
CA TRP A 71 -4.66 9.49 1.95
C TRP A 71 -5.86 10.33 1.54
N THR A 72 -6.09 10.42 0.26
CA THR A 72 -7.30 11.03 -0.27
C THR A 72 -8.14 9.92 -0.88
N VAL A 73 -9.31 9.68 -0.30
CA VAL A 73 -10.23 8.63 -0.74
C VAL A 73 -11.56 9.27 -1.07
N ASP A 74 -11.97 9.17 -2.33
CA ASP A 74 -13.17 9.82 -2.85
C ASP A 74 -13.28 11.30 -2.44
N GLY A 75 -12.14 12.01 -2.51
CA GLY A 75 -12.08 13.42 -2.19
C GLY A 75 -11.95 13.75 -0.70
N THR A 76 -12.00 12.76 0.18
CA THR A 76 -11.84 12.96 1.62
C THR A 76 -10.41 12.68 2.04
N SER A 77 -9.82 13.60 2.79
CA SER A 77 -8.46 13.48 3.31
C SER A 77 -8.46 12.71 4.63
N ILE A 78 -7.62 11.67 4.70
CA ILE A 78 -7.52 10.80 5.87
C ILE A 78 -6.06 10.60 6.20
N GLU A 79 -5.68 10.86 7.45
CA GLU A 79 -4.32 10.59 7.91
C GLU A 79 -4.23 9.20 8.52
N VAL A 80 -3.18 8.46 8.16
CA VAL A 80 -2.90 7.14 8.72
C VAL A 80 -1.52 7.16 9.33
N GLY A 81 -1.47 6.95 10.63
CA GLY A 81 -0.24 6.89 11.41
C GLY A 81 0.10 5.48 11.87
N PRO A 82 1.15 5.34 12.70
CA PRO A 82 1.58 4.03 13.18
C PRO A 82 0.48 3.30 13.93
N GLY A 83 0.31 2.02 13.63
CA GLY A 83 -0.68 1.18 14.28
C GLY A 83 -2.11 1.37 13.79
N GLN A 84 -2.32 2.25 12.81
CA GLN A 84 -3.64 2.48 12.23
C GLN A 84 -3.80 1.75 10.91
N ALA A 85 -5.01 1.31 10.63
CA ALA A 85 -5.32 0.62 9.38
C ALA A 85 -6.42 1.37 8.63
N LEU A 86 -6.35 1.33 7.31
CA LEU A 86 -7.36 1.91 6.43
C LEU A 86 -7.76 0.86 5.41
N CYS A 87 -9.07 0.69 5.22
CA CYS A 87 -9.59 -0.14 4.15
C CYS A 87 -10.19 0.78 3.08
N ILE A 88 -9.68 0.65 1.86
CA ILE A 88 -10.18 1.41 0.73
C ILE A 88 -11.16 0.51 -0.02
N PRO A 89 -12.46 0.88 -0.09
CA PRO A 89 -13.46 0.06 -0.77
C PRO A 89 -13.17 -0.07 -2.26
N ARG A 90 -13.69 -1.13 -2.86
CA ARG A 90 -13.68 -1.27 -4.31
C ARG A 90 -14.32 -0.05 -4.96
N GLY A 91 -13.70 0.41 -6.04
CA GLY A 91 -14.22 1.54 -6.81
C GLY A 91 -13.93 2.92 -6.22
N ALA A 92 -13.40 3.00 -5.00
CA ALA A 92 -13.03 4.30 -4.43
C ALA A 92 -11.79 4.85 -5.11
N VAL A 93 -11.86 6.10 -5.53
CA VAL A 93 -10.72 6.80 -6.12
C VAL A 93 -9.78 7.24 -5.00
N HIS A 94 -8.52 6.87 -5.08
CA HIS A 94 -7.59 7.14 -3.98
C HIS A 94 -6.19 7.51 -4.45
N ARG A 95 -5.48 8.23 -3.59
CA ARG A 95 -4.07 8.57 -3.72
C ARG A 95 -3.50 8.82 -2.33
N PHE A 96 -2.17 8.89 -2.21
CA PHE A 96 -1.52 9.22 -0.95
C PHE A 96 -0.33 10.14 -1.15
N ASP A 97 -0.02 10.89 -0.08
CA ASP A 97 1.13 11.80 -0.01
C ASP A 97 1.77 11.71 1.38
N ASN A 98 3.05 11.96 1.46
CA ASN A 98 3.73 12.15 2.74
C ASN A 98 4.04 13.65 2.88
N LEU A 99 3.11 14.38 3.48
CA LEU A 99 3.22 15.82 3.67
C LEU A 99 3.83 16.19 5.02
N GLY A 100 4.17 15.17 5.83
CA GLY A 100 4.74 15.38 7.14
C GLY A 100 6.22 15.77 7.11
N THR A 101 6.80 15.93 8.30
CA THR A 101 8.21 16.26 8.49
C THR A 101 9.06 15.04 8.84
N ARG A 102 8.45 13.86 8.96
CA ARG A 102 9.13 12.57 9.19
C ARG A 102 8.45 11.47 8.43
N MET A 103 9.24 10.47 8.13
CA MET A 103 8.72 9.24 7.55
C MET A 103 8.00 8.41 8.58
#